data_5ef971699050a0dc72c183d09674b84a
#
_entry.id   5ef971699050a0dc72c183d09674b84a
#
_cell.length_a   1.000
_cell.length_b   1.000
_cell.length_c   1.000
_cell.angle_alpha   90.00
_cell.angle_beta   90.00
_cell.angle_gamma   90.00
#
_symmetry.space_group_name_H-M   'P 1'
#
loop_
_entity.id
_entity.type
_entity.pdbx_description
1 polymer ?
#
loop_
_entity_poly.entity_id
_entity_poly.type
_entity_poly.pdbx_seq_one_letter_code
_entity_poly.pdbx_strand_id
1 'polypeptide(L)'
;MLIRGGTRRDETRRTLGPRLAGIAAMMGTPLIPWQRYVADVACELDEDTGTFHYDTIVISTPRQCGKSALVDSSDTFNASLGRRRRIAYAAQTGKDAEDHFKEYAELMQGTRLMQKVRKFRFSNGGMSVSFTNGSTISPMAMTKIAGHGKQMDKVTIDEAFSLTKESGDTIMDAIIPTMNTRLMRTGVAAQRWITSTEGNADSTYFNPLLDGLRAGDVPERTCWFDFGIPEDADPEDLDVVMRYHPAAG
;
A
#
# COMPACT_ATOMS: atom_id res chain seq x y z
N MET A 1 -2.08 0.84 21.12
CA MET A 1 -1.47 0.03 20.04
C MET A 1 0.04 0.10 20.20
N LEU A 2 0.68 -1.04 20.31
CA LEU A 2 2.13 -1.15 20.32
C LEU A 2 2.60 -1.48 18.89
N ILE A 3 3.76 -0.95 18.51
CA ILE A 3 4.41 -1.20 17.23
C ILE A 3 5.87 -1.58 17.53
N ARG A 4 6.37 -2.64 16.92
CA ARG A 4 7.75 -3.11 17.09
C ARG A 4 8.75 -2.07 16.59
N GLY A 5 8.46 -1.46 15.46
CA GLY A 5 9.27 -0.40 14.87
C GLY A 5 8.52 0.38 13.80
N GLY A 6 8.96 1.60 13.51
CA GLY A 6 8.34 2.36 12.44
C GLY A 6 8.55 3.86 12.52
N THR A 7 8.19 4.50 11.42
CA THR A 7 8.23 5.95 11.27
C THR A 7 7.17 6.59 12.16
N ARG A 8 7.58 7.60 12.92
CA ARG A 8 6.67 8.38 13.78
C ARG A 8 6.00 9.47 12.97
N ARG A 9 4.76 9.79 13.35
CA ARG A 9 4.04 10.95 12.81
C ARG A 9 4.81 12.24 13.12
N ASP A 10 5.03 13.07 12.09
CA ASP A 10 5.52 14.42 12.28
C ASP A 10 4.30 15.37 12.39
N GLU A 11 3.99 15.81 13.62
CA GLU A 11 2.82 16.64 13.88
C GLU A 11 2.92 18.04 13.28
N THR A 12 4.09 18.46 12.83
CA THR A 12 4.28 19.75 12.14
C THR A 12 3.81 19.66 10.69
N ARG A 13 3.85 18.48 10.06
CA ARG A 13 3.41 18.27 8.68
C ARG A 13 1.91 18.11 8.59
N ARG A 14 1.32 18.73 7.60
CA ARG A 14 -0.06 18.45 7.19
C ARG A 14 -0.16 17.02 6.66
N THR A 15 -1.32 16.39 6.79
CA THR A 15 -1.57 15.05 6.25
C THR A 15 -2.90 14.95 5.54
N LEU A 16 -2.96 14.09 4.52
CA LEU A 16 -4.20 13.68 3.86
C LEU A 16 -4.79 12.39 4.45
N GLY A 17 -4.21 11.83 5.52
CA GLY A 17 -4.72 10.66 6.22
C GLY A 17 -6.21 10.72 6.56
N PRO A 18 -6.75 11.83 7.08
CA PRO A 18 -8.19 12.00 7.33
C PRO A 18 -9.04 11.83 6.05
N ARG A 19 -8.54 12.25 4.89
CA ARG A 19 -9.25 12.04 3.61
C ARG A 19 -9.24 10.58 3.18
N LEU A 20 -8.11 9.89 3.36
CA LEU A 20 -8.01 8.45 3.12
C LEU A 20 -9.00 7.70 4.03
N ALA A 21 -9.02 8.02 5.32
CA ALA A 21 -9.98 7.43 6.26
C ALA A 21 -11.44 7.71 5.89
N GLY A 22 -11.73 8.88 5.34
CA GLY A 22 -13.05 9.21 4.79
C GLY A 22 -13.43 8.31 3.60
N ILE A 23 -12.48 7.99 2.72
CA ILE A 23 -12.70 7.02 1.63
C ILE A 23 -13.00 5.63 2.20
N ALA A 24 -12.19 5.16 3.17
CA ALA A 24 -12.40 3.86 3.83
C ALA A 24 -13.80 3.77 4.47
N ALA A 25 -14.23 4.80 5.16
CA ALA A 25 -15.59 4.87 5.73
C ALA A 25 -16.68 4.82 4.66
N MET A 26 -16.48 5.50 3.52
CA MET A 26 -17.42 5.43 2.39
C MET A 26 -17.41 4.06 1.70
N MET A 27 -16.32 3.31 1.78
CA MET A 27 -16.23 1.91 1.32
C MET A 27 -16.89 0.93 2.29
N GLY A 28 -17.32 1.37 3.48
CA GLY A 28 -17.89 0.49 4.50
C GLY A 28 -16.84 -0.24 5.35
N THR A 29 -15.58 0.11 5.20
CA THR A 29 -14.44 -0.45 5.93
C THR A 29 -13.69 0.65 6.67
N PRO A 30 -14.30 1.29 7.70
CA PRO A 30 -13.64 2.38 8.43
C PRO A 30 -12.30 1.90 9.01
N LEU A 31 -11.28 2.74 8.90
CA LEU A 31 -9.94 2.39 9.36
C LEU A 31 -9.90 2.22 10.88
N ILE A 32 -9.39 1.09 11.33
CA ILE A 32 -9.09 0.81 12.74
C ILE A 32 -7.79 1.53 13.15
N PRO A 33 -7.44 1.61 14.45
CA PRO A 33 -6.38 2.50 14.94
C PRO A 33 -5.04 2.39 14.22
N TRP A 34 -4.53 1.18 13.97
CA TRP A 34 -3.24 1.02 13.30
C TRP A 34 -3.27 1.48 11.83
N GLN A 35 -4.37 1.18 11.13
CA GLN A 35 -4.56 1.60 9.74
C GLN A 35 -4.65 3.13 9.66
N ARG A 36 -5.32 3.73 10.65
CA ARG A 36 -5.42 5.19 10.74
C ARG A 36 -4.05 5.82 10.96
N TYR A 37 -3.25 5.26 11.87
CA TYR A 37 -1.88 5.73 12.11
C TYR A 37 -1.02 5.66 10.85
N VAL A 38 -1.03 4.51 10.15
CA VAL A 38 -0.33 4.36 8.86
C VAL A 38 -0.81 5.38 7.84
N ALA A 39 -2.13 5.58 7.71
CA ALA A 39 -2.69 6.54 6.78
C ALA A 39 -2.24 7.99 7.09
N ASP A 40 -2.20 8.35 8.37
CA ASP A 40 -1.82 9.69 8.81
C ASP A 40 -0.34 9.98 8.52
N VAL A 41 0.56 9.00 8.71
CA VAL A 41 1.99 9.14 8.40
C VAL A 41 2.25 9.04 6.89
N ALA A 42 1.76 7.98 6.23
CA ALA A 42 2.01 7.75 4.80
C ALA A 42 1.50 8.86 3.89
N CYS A 43 0.52 9.63 4.37
CA CYS A 43 -0.08 10.75 3.66
C CYS A 43 0.39 12.12 4.15
N GLU A 44 1.50 12.20 4.89
CA GLU A 44 2.15 13.48 5.22
C GLU A 44 2.54 14.23 3.95
N LEU A 45 2.40 15.54 4.00
CA LEU A 45 2.74 16.42 2.90
C LEU A 45 4.05 17.14 3.20
N ASP A 46 4.87 17.20 2.20
CA ASP A 46 6.05 18.05 2.17
C ASP A 46 5.61 19.53 2.08
N GLU A 47 6.16 20.38 2.92
CA GLU A 47 5.74 21.77 3.04
C GLU A 47 6.08 22.61 1.81
N ASP A 48 7.23 22.31 1.19
CA ASP A 48 7.75 23.10 0.05
C ASP A 48 6.97 22.74 -1.24
N THR A 49 6.68 21.47 -1.44
CA THR A 49 6.07 20.98 -2.67
C THR A 49 4.56 20.77 -2.57
N GLY A 50 4.01 20.67 -1.36
CA GLY A 50 2.61 20.38 -1.10
C GLY A 50 2.15 18.98 -1.57
N THR A 51 3.09 18.10 -1.95
CA THR A 51 2.83 16.72 -2.34
C THR A 51 3.25 15.74 -1.24
N PHE A 52 3.10 14.42 -1.47
CA PHE A 52 3.49 13.44 -0.45
C PHE A 52 4.96 13.56 -0.06
N HIS A 53 5.22 13.59 1.25
CA HIS A 53 6.57 13.57 1.79
C HIS A 53 7.23 12.20 1.57
N TYR A 54 6.46 11.11 1.74
CA TYR A 54 6.93 9.75 1.51
C TYR A 54 6.43 9.22 0.17
N ASP A 55 7.35 8.67 -0.62
CA ASP A 55 7.02 7.96 -1.86
C ASP A 55 7.10 6.43 -1.72
N THR A 56 7.77 5.94 -0.67
CA THR A 56 7.87 4.52 -0.32
C THR A 56 7.25 4.26 1.03
N ILE A 57 6.33 3.33 1.08
CA ILE A 57 5.63 2.92 2.29
C ILE A 57 5.81 1.42 2.47
N VAL A 58 6.50 1.00 3.54
CA VAL A 58 6.74 -0.41 3.85
C VAL A 58 5.92 -0.80 5.06
N ILE A 59 5.13 -1.86 4.94
CA ILE A 59 4.24 -2.32 6.01
C ILE A 59 4.42 -3.81 6.22
N SER A 60 4.88 -4.18 7.41
CA SER A 60 4.88 -5.55 7.92
C SER A 60 3.78 -5.72 8.95
N THR A 61 2.89 -6.68 8.74
CA THR A 61 1.77 -6.95 9.65
C THR A 61 1.54 -8.45 9.81
N PRO A 62 1.01 -8.91 10.94
CA PRO A 62 0.47 -10.27 11.04
C PRO A 62 -0.63 -10.54 10.02
N ARG A 63 -0.93 -11.79 9.78
CA ARG A 63 -2.08 -12.18 8.95
C ARG A 63 -3.41 -11.75 9.61
N GLN A 64 -4.44 -11.55 8.80
CA GLN A 64 -5.82 -11.29 9.24
C GLN A 64 -5.99 -10.02 10.12
N CYS A 65 -5.11 -9.05 10.01
CA CYS A 65 -5.23 -7.78 10.73
C CYS A 65 -5.93 -6.66 9.96
N GLY A 66 -6.49 -6.96 8.77
CA GLY A 66 -7.23 -5.98 7.96
C GLY A 66 -6.37 -5.21 6.95
N LYS A 67 -5.19 -5.74 6.57
CA LYS A 67 -4.28 -5.11 5.59
C LYS A 67 -4.99 -4.71 4.30
N SER A 68 -5.82 -5.60 3.74
CA SER A 68 -6.55 -5.36 2.47
C SER A 68 -7.46 -4.14 2.54
N ALA A 69 -8.16 -3.92 3.64
CA ALA A 69 -9.03 -2.74 3.80
C ALA A 69 -8.24 -1.41 3.72
N LEU A 70 -7.03 -1.36 4.28
CA LEU A 70 -6.14 -0.20 4.17
C LEU A 70 -5.62 -0.04 2.73
N VAL A 71 -5.20 -1.12 2.09
CA VAL A 71 -4.70 -1.12 0.71
C VAL A 71 -5.77 -0.63 -0.26
N ASP A 72 -6.96 -1.22 -0.24
CA ASP A 72 -8.07 -0.86 -1.11
C ASP A 72 -8.50 0.59 -0.94
N SER A 73 -8.57 1.03 0.32
CA SER A 73 -8.90 2.43 0.64
C SER A 73 -7.81 3.38 0.13
N SER A 74 -6.53 3.02 0.25
CA SER A 74 -5.42 3.84 -0.23
C SER A 74 -5.35 3.89 -1.76
N ASP A 75 -5.67 2.80 -2.45
CA ASP A 75 -5.73 2.75 -3.91
C ASP A 75 -6.89 3.63 -4.43
N THR A 76 -8.07 3.50 -3.81
CA THR A 76 -9.25 4.32 -4.14
C THR A 76 -9.03 5.80 -3.82
N PHE A 77 -8.44 6.10 -2.67
CA PHE A 77 -8.05 7.45 -2.30
C PHE A 77 -7.08 8.05 -3.34
N ASN A 78 -6.04 7.30 -3.72
CA ASN A 78 -5.07 7.74 -4.71
C ASN A 78 -5.73 8.00 -6.08
N ALA A 79 -6.69 7.16 -6.50
CA ALA A 79 -7.48 7.38 -7.71
C ALA A 79 -8.32 8.68 -7.65
N SER A 80 -8.65 9.16 -6.44
CA SER A 80 -9.45 10.37 -6.22
C SER A 80 -8.64 11.68 -6.21
N LEU A 81 -7.31 11.61 -6.04
CA LEU A 81 -6.45 12.80 -5.83
C LEU A 81 -6.28 13.68 -7.07
N GLY A 82 -6.65 13.19 -8.24
CA GLY A 82 -6.48 13.95 -9.48
C GLY A 82 -7.20 13.30 -10.65
N ARG A 83 -6.93 13.79 -11.85
CA ARG A 83 -7.50 13.25 -13.09
C ARG A 83 -6.55 12.24 -13.73
N ARG A 84 -7.10 11.15 -14.30
CA ARG A 84 -6.37 10.16 -15.11
C ARG A 84 -5.19 9.53 -14.37
N ARG A 85 -5.34 9.32 -13.06
CA ARG A 85 -4.35 8.60 -12.26
C ARG A 85 -4.40 7.11 -12.58
N ARG A 86 -3.25 6.47 -12.53
CA ARG A 86 -3.08 5.03 -12.81
C ARG A 86 -2.55 4.35 -11.58
N ILE A 87 -3.34 3.45 -11.04
CA ILE A 87 -3.02 2.69 -9.84
C ILE A 87 -2.91 1.22 -10.23
N ALA A 88 -1.83 0.57 -9.81
CA ALA A 88 -1.62 -0.85 -9.98
C ALA A 88 -1.59 -1.55 -8.62
N TYR A 89 -2.28 -2.68 -8.54
CA TYR A 89 -2.20 -3.62 -7.43
C TYR A 89 -1.57 -4.92 -7.92
N ALA A 90 -0.52 -5.37 -7.25
CA ALA A 90 0.17 -6.62 -7.55
C ALA A 90 0.22 -7.49 -6.30
N ALA A 91 -0.05 -8.77 -6.48
CA ALA A 91 0.07 -9.81 -5.47
C ALA A 91 1.05 -10.89 -5.93
N GLN A 92 1.25 -11.93 -5.13
CA GLN A 92 2.19 -13.02 -5.39
C GLN A 92 2.05 -13.57 -6.81
N THR A 93 0.82 -13.81 -7.26
CA THR A 93 0.52 -14.22 -8.64
C THR A 93 -0.45 -13.26 -9.31
N GLY A 94 -0.48 -13.30 -10.66
CA GLY A 94 -1.48 -12.55 -11.41
C GLY A 94 -2.92 -12.96 -11.10
N LYS A 95 -3.12 -14.25 -10.77
CA LYS A 95 -4.42 -14.79 -10.36
C LYS A 95 -4.84 -14.22 -9.00
N ASP A 96 -3.95 -14.20 -8.02
CA ASP A 96 -4.26 -13.65 -6.69
C ASP A 96 -4.62 -12.16 -6.81
N ALA A 97 -3.92 -11.41 -7.66
CA ALA A 97 -4.24 -10.02 -7.91
C ALA A 97 -5.63 -9.85 -8.59
N GLU A 98 -5.99 -10.74 -9.52
CA GLU A 98 -7.30 -10.73 -10.17
C GLU A 98 -8.43 -11.13 -9.21
N ASP A 99 -8.20 -12.09 -8.31
CA ASP A 99 -9.18 -12.53 -7.33
C ASP A 99 -9.40 -11.42 -6.27
N HIS A 100 -8.34 -10.80 -5.77
CA HIS A 100 -8.45 -9.61 -4.92
C HIS A 100 -9.22 -8.46 -5.61
N PHE A 101 -8.98 -8.23 -6.91
CA PHE A 101 -9.71 -7.22 -7.65
C PHE A 101 -11.22 -7.52 -7.75
N LYS A 102 -11.63 -8.77 -7.83
CA LYS A 102 -13.06 -9.16 -7.82
C LYS A 102 -13.70 -8.82 -6.48
N GLU A 103 -13.04 -9.17 -5.37
CA GLU A 103 -13.49 -8.82 -4.01
C GLU A 103 -13.60 -7.30 -3.84
N TYR A 104 -12.59 -6.56 -4.29
CA TYR A 104 -12.63 -5.10 -4.32
C TYR A 104 -13.83 -4.57 -5.14
N ALA A 105 -14.07 -5.14 -6.31
CA ALA A 105 -15.17 -4.72 -7.17
C ALA A 105 -16.55 -5.00 -6.53
N GLU A 106 -16.71 -6.14 -5.87
CA GLU A 106 -17.92 -6.51 -5.09
C GLU A 106 -18.14 -5.53 -3.93
N LEU A 107 -17.08 -5.24 -3.16
CA LEU A 107 -17.13 -4.26 -2.09
C LEU A 107 -17.60 -2.89 -2.61
N MET A 108 -16.99 -2.42 -3.70
CA MET A 108 -17.30 -1.11 -4.30
C MET A 108 -18.76 -1.00 -4.77
N GLN A 109 -19.35 -2.08 -5.29
CA GLN A 109 -20.73 -2.08 -5.80
C GLN A 109 -21.76 -1.79 -4.69
N GLY A 110 -21.47 -2.16 -3.45
CA GLY A 110 -22.33 -1.90 -2.29
C GLY A 110 -22.18 -0.50 -1.69
N THR A 111 -21.32 0.36 -2.25
CA THR A 111 -20.94 1.63 -1.62
C THR A 111 -21.46 2.88 -2.34
N ARG A 112 -21.46 4.02 -1.62
CA ARG A 112 -21.76 5.32 -2.23
C ARG A 112 -20.71 5.75 -3.28
N LEU A 113 -19.52 5.18 -3.23
CA LEU A 113 -18.45 5.45 -4.19
C LEU A 113 -18.76 4.91 -5.59
N MET A 114 -19.71 3.98 -5.70
CA MET A 114 -20.18 3.50 -7.01
C MET A 114 -20.60 4.63 -7.96
N GLN A 115 -21.09 5.75 -7.44
CA GLN A 115 -21.42 6.95 -8.23
C GLN A 115 -20.19 7.58 -8.93
N LYS A 116 -18.98 7.29 -8.43
CA LYS A 116 -17.71 7.73 -9.03
C LYS A 116 -17.13 6.70 -9.99
N VAL A 117 -17.65 5.48 -10.00
CA VAL A 117 -17.23 4.43 -10.91
C VAL A 117 -17.91 4.61 -12.26
N ARG A 118 -17.12 4.61 -13.32
CA ARG A 118 -17.60 4.66 -14.70
C ARG A 118 -17.87 3.26 -15.25
N LYS A 119 -16.92 2.32 -15.00
CA LYS A 119 -16.98 0.97 -15.55
C LYS A 119 -16.05 0.03 -14.80
N PHE A 120 -16.52 -1.19 -14.56
CA PHE A 120 -15.70 -2.36 -14.28
C PHE A 120 -15.46 -3.15 -15.57
N ARG A 121 -14.27 -3.70 -15.71
CA ARG A 121 -13.88 -4.62 -16.77
C ARG A 121 -13.31 -5.89 -16.13
N PHE A 122 -13.85 -7.05 -16.50
CA PHE A 122 -13.49 -8.36 -15.95
C PHE A 122 -12.86 -9.31 -16.99
N SER A 123 -12.36 -8.79 -18.10
CA SER A 123 -11.69 -9.65 -19.11
C SER A 123 -10.33 -10.11 -18.59
N ASN A 124 -10.04 -11.41 -18.76
CA ASN A 124 -8.76 -12.01 -18.36
C ASN A 124 -7.57 -11.20 -18.89
N GLY A 125 -6.62 -10.90 -18.02
CA GLY A 125 -5.45 -10.08 -18.33
C GLY A 125 -5.71 -8.61 -18.62
N GLY A 126 -6.97 -8.15 -18.44
CA GLY A 126 -7.37 -6.75 -18.68
C GLY A 126 -8.37 -6.22 -17.65
N MET A 127 -8.41 -6.81 -16.44
CA MET A 127 -9.29 -6.35 -15.38
C MET A 127 -8.94 -4.92 -14.97
N SER A 128 -9.96 -4.10 -14.74
CA SER A 128 -9.77 -2.73 -14.25
C SER A 128 -11.10 -2.11 -13.80
N VAL A 129 -11.01 -1.18 -12.87
CA VAL A 129 -12.06 -0.20 -12.63
C VAL A 129 -11.64 1.15 -13.22
N SER A 130 -12.57 1.82 -13.88
CA SER A 130 -12.39 3.19 -14.37
C SER A 130 -13.32 4.12 -13.64
N PHE A 131 -12.80 5.25 -13.18
CA PHE A 131 -13.55 6.29 -12.48
C PHE A 131 -13.99 7.42 -13.40
N THR A 132 -14.98 8.18 -12.98
CA THR A 132 -15.54 9.33 -13.75
C THR A 132 -14.49 10.43 -14.01
N ASN A 133 -13.46 10.56 -13.14
CA ASN A 133 -12.33 11.47 -13.34
C ASN A 133 -11.26 10.93 -14.32
N GLY A 134 -11.49 9.74 -14.90
CA GLY A 134 -10.59 9.07 -15.84
C GLY A 134 -9.46 8.27 -15.17
N SER A 135 -9.43 8.18 -13.83
CA SER A 135 -8.47 7.34 -13.11
C SER A 135 -8.82 5.86 -13.26
N THR A 136 -7.82 5.00 -13.07
CA THR A 136 -7.99 3.55 -13.17
C THR A 136 -7.25 2.84 -12.04
N ILE A 137 -7.83 1.76 -11.53
CA ILE A 137 -7.14 0.76 -10.70
C ILE A 137 -7.16 -0.56 -11.46
N SER A 138 -6.03 -1.24 -11.54
CA SER A 138 -5.89 -2.51 -12.27
C SER A 138 -5.06 -3.50 -11.49
N PRO A 139 -5.46 -4.78 -11.40
CA PRO A 139 -4.58 -5.83 -10.94
C PRO A 139 -3.47 -6.08 -11.98
N MET A 140 -2.28 -6.41 -11.51
CA MET A 140 -1.14 -6.72 -12.34
C MET A 140 -0.34 -7.89 -11.75
N ALA A 141 0.19 -8.77 -12.59
CA ALA A 141 1.22 -9.69 -12.15
C ALA A 141 2.52 -8.89 -11.88
N MET A 142 3.25 -9.26 -10.82
CA MET A 142 4.53 -8.61 -10.47
C MET A 142 5.52 -8.62 -11.65
N THR A 143 5.59 -9.74 -12.38
CA THR A 143 6.40 -9.86 -13.60
C THR A 143 6.02 -8.89 -14.71
N LYS A 144 4.74 -8.46 -14.78
CA LYS A 144 4.29 -7.49 -15.77
C LYS A 144 4.61 -6.05 -15.39
N ILE A 145 4.81 -5.76 -14.11
CA ILE A 145 5.24 -4.44 -13.66
C ILE A 145 6.61 -4.12 -14.27
N ALA A 146 7.53 -5.06 -14.20
CA ALA A 146 8.89 -4.93 -14.71
C ALA A 146 8.96 -4.72 -16.25
N GLY A 147 7.96 -5.18 -17.00
CA GLY A 147 8.01 -5.18 -18.47
C GLY A 147 7.25 -4.04 -19.17
N HIS A 148 6.49 -3.21 -18.48
CA HIS A 148 5.49 -2.39 -19.17
C HIS A 148 5.79 -0.91 -19.33
N GLY A 149 6.82 -0.34 -18.71
CA GLY A 149 7.16 1.10 -18.87
C GLY A 149 5.97 2.07 -18.66
N LYS A 150 4.84 1.57 -18.15
CA LYS A 150 3.64 2.39 -17.93
C LYS A 150 3.85 3.26 -16.70
N GLN A 151 3.71 4.53 -16.89
CA GLN A 151 3.75 5.49 -15.79
C GLN A 151 2.59 5.24 -14.82
N MET A 152 2.92 4.94 -13.57
CA MET A 152 1.96 4.71 -12.50
C MET A 152 2.00 5.85 -11.48
N ASP A 153 0.86 6.18 -10.90
CA ASP A 153 0.74 7.15 -9.82
C ASP A 153 0.76 6.48 -8.45
N LYS A 154 0.41 5.21 -8.39
CA LYS A 154 0.58 4.35 -7.23
C LYS A 154 0.79 2.92 -7.69
N VAL A 155 1.68 2.22 -7.00
CA VAL A 155 1.84 0.78 -7.12
C VAL A 155 1.76 0.18 -5.72
N THR A 156 0.89 -0.78 -5.54
CA THR A 156 0.85 -1.63 -4.35
C THR A 156 1.45 -2.97 -4.70
N ILE A 157 2.47 -3.39 -3.96
CA ILE A 157 3.07 -4.72 -4.00
C ILE A 157 2.66 -5.43 -2.72
N ASP A 158 1.67 -6.28 -2.83
CA ASP A 158 1.17 -7.05 -1.71
C ASP A 158 1.80 -8.44 -1.68
N GLU A 159 1.91 -9.03 -0.49
CA GLU A 159 2.58 -10.31 -0.26
C GLU A 159 4.04 -10.32 -0.75
N ALA A 160 4.77 -9.22 -0.47
CA ALA A 160 6.16 -9.00 -0.89
C ALA A 160 7.14 -10.06 -0.35
N PHE A 161 6.74 -10.84 0.67
CA PHE A 161 7.52 -11.99 1.15
C PHE A 161 7.80 -13.03 0.05
N SER A 162 6.98 -13.09 -0.97
CA SER A 162 7.12 -14.04 -2.08
C SER A 162 8.19 -13.64 -3.11
N LEU A 163 8.73 -12.42 -3.00
CA LEU A 163 9.75 -11.92 -3.92
C LEU A 163 11.15 -12.42 -3.52
N THR A 164 11.90 -12.85 -4.54
CA THR A 164 13.36 -12.98 -4.42
C THR A 164 14.00 -11.59 -4.52
N LYS A 165 15.25 -11.47 -4.04
CA LYS A 165 16.01 -10.21 -4.17
C LYS A 165 16.06 -9.74 -5.62
N GLU A 166 16.40 -10.63 -6.56
CA GLU A 166 16.50 -10.31 -7.99
C GLU A 166 15.19 -9.80 -8.57
N SER A 167 14.07 -10.48 -8.27
CA SER A 167 12.76 -10.06 -8.77
C SER A 167 12.29 -8.74 -8.15
N GLY A 168 12.54 -8.54 -6.85
CA GLY A 168 12.21 -7.30 -6.16
C GLY A 168 13.00 -6.10 -6.71
N ASP A 169 14.32 -6.24 -6.83
CA ASP A 169 15.19 -5.21 -7.41
C ASP A 169 14.74 -4.87 -8.85
N THR A 170 14.47 -5.87 -9.69
CA THR A 170 13.98 -5.67 -11.06
C THR A 170 12.66 -4.90 -11.10
N ILE A 171 11.73 -5.18 -10.19
CA ILE A 171 10.45 -4.47 -10.09
C ILE A 171 10.69 -3.01 -9.66
N MET A 172 11.54 -2.77 -8.67
CA MET A 172 11.84 -1.43 -8.20
C MET A 172 12.52 -0.58 -9.27
N ASP A 173 13.50 -1.13 -9.96
CA ASP A 173 14.20 -0.47 -11.07
C ASP A 173 13.26 -0.09 -12.21
N ALA A 174 12.22 -0.88 -12.45
CA ALA A 174 11.22 -0.58 -13.46
C ALA A 174 10.22 0.50 -13.01
N ILE A 175 9.84 0.53 -11.72
CA ILE A 175 8.80 1.43 -11.18
C ILE A 175 9.36 2.84 -10.96
N ILE A 176 10.51 2.96 -10.31
CA ILE A 176 11.04 4.25 -9.81
C ILE A 176 11.14 5.32 -10.91
N PRO A 177 11.73 5.05 -12.09
CA PRO A 177 11.82 6.06 -13.14
C PRO A 177 10.46 6.53 -13.68
N THR A 178 9.48 5.61 -13.72
CA THR A 178 8.14 5.93 -14.22
C THR A 178 7.37 6.83 -13.27
N MET A 179 7.58 6.67 -11.95
CA MET A 179 6.93 7.46 -10.91
C MET A 179 7.46 8.90 -10.87
N ASN A 180 8.78 9.10 -11.01
CA ASN A 180 9.39 10.42 -11.07
C ASN A 180 8.81 11.27 -12.22
N THR A 181 8.60 10.66 -13.39
CA THR A 181 7.98 11.34 -14.53
C THR A 181 6.54 11.76 -14.22
N ARG A 182 5.81 11.01 -13.40
CA ARG A 182 4.42 11.35 -13.03
C ARG A 182 4.33 12.57 -12.15
N LEU A 183 5.22 12.73 -11.17
CA LEU A 183 5.28 13.93 -10.33
C LEU A 183 5.38 15.19 -11.19
N MET A 184 6.29 15.21 -12.17
CA MET A 184 6.47 16.35 -13.07
C MET A 184 5.22 16.68 -13.90
N ARG A 185 4.39 15.68 -14.20
CA ARG A 185 3.20 15.85 -15.05
C ARG A 185 1.91 16.14 -14.29
N THR A 186 1.79 15.67 -13.06
CA THR A 186 0.52 15.71 -12.29
C THR A 186 0.58 16.64 -11.09
N GLY A 187 1.78 17.05 -10.67
CA GLY A 187 2.00 17.82 -9.44
C GLY A 187 1.72 17.03 -8.15
N VAL A 188 1.47 15.73 -8.26
CA VAL A 188 1.22 14.85 -7.11
C VAL A 188 2.25 13.72 -7.15
N ALA A 189 3.03 13.58 -6.10
CA ALA A 189 4.00 12.50 -6.00
C ALA A 189 3.32 11.14 -6.13
N ALA A 190 3.97 10.24 -6.84
CA ALA A 190 3.56 8.86 -6.91
C ALA A 190 3.99 8.12 -5.64
N GLN A 191 3.28 7.06 -5.27
CA GLN A 191 3.63 6.23 -4.11
C GLN A 191 3.74 4.76 -4.48
N ARG A 192 4.72 4.08 -3.87
CA ARG A 192 4.83 2.61 -3.87
C ARG A 192 4.59 2.10 -2.45
N TRP A 193 3.63 1.20 -2.33
CA TRP A 193 3.29 0.54 -1.09
C TRP A 193 3.76 -0.91 -1.16
N ILE A 194 4.66 -1.29 -0.27
CA ILE A 194 5.20 -2.64 -0.15
C ILE A 194 4.62 -3.22 1.12
N THR A 195 3.70 -4.15 0.98
CA THR A 195 2.97 -4.70 2.11
C THR A 195 3.16 -6.21 2.19
N SER A 196 3.36 -6.72 3.40
CA SER A 196 3.57 -8.15 3.59
C SER A 196 3.33 -8.57 5.04
N THR A 197 3.20 -9.86 5.24
CA THR A 197 3.63 -10.52 6.48
C THR A 197 5.12 -10.77 6.41
N GLU A 198 5.79 -10.92 7.55
CA GLU A 198 7.17 -11.39 7.59
C GLU A 198 7.24 -12.80 6.97
N GLY A 199 8.18 -13.00 6.05
CA GLY A 199 8.32 -14.26 5.33
C GLY A 199 9.22 -15.26 6.06
N ASN A 200 9.32 -16.47 5.50
CA ASN A 200 10.29 -17.47 5.89
C ASN A 200 11.71 -17.15 5.33
N ALA A 201 12.64 -18.10 5.43
CA ALA A 201 14.02 -17.93 4.92
C ALA A 201 14.12 -17.70 3.39
N ASP A 202 13.06 -18.03 2.64
CA ASP A 202 13.05 -17.84 1.18
C ASP A 202 12.67 -16.39 0.78
N SER A 203 12.22 -15.59 1.74
CA SER A 203 11.87 -14.18 1.55
C SER A 203 13.13 -13.31 1.45
N THR A 204 13.88 -13.48 0.36
CA THR A 204 15.19 -12.83 0.19
C THR A 204 15.13 -11.36 -0.23
N TYR A 205 13.92 -10.82 -0.48
CA TYR A 205 13.69 -9.41 -0.73
C TYR A 205 13.12 -8.69 0.50
N PHE A 206 11.97 -9.12 1.01
CA PHE A 206 11.24 -8.39 2.02
C PHE A 206 11.88 -8.45 3.40
N ASN A 207 12.35 -9.64 3.85
CA ASN A 207 12.97 -9.76 5.17
C ASN A 207 14.25 -8.92 5.27
N PRO A 208 15.22 -8.96 4.33
CA PRO A 208 16.40 -8.08 4.38
C PRO A 208 16.05 -6.58 4.29
N LEU A 209 15.01 -6.20 3.52
CA LEU A 209 14.51 -4.84 3.52
C LEU A 209 14.04 -4.41 4.92
N LEU A 210 13.23 -5.24 5.57
CA LEU A 210 12.70 -4.97 6.90
C LEU A 210 13.81 -4.93 7.96
N ASP A 211 14.78 -5.82 7.88
CA ASP A 211 15.94 -5.86 8.79
C ASP A 211 16.81 -4.60 8.66
N GLY A 212 17.03 -4.13 7.44
CA GLY A 212 17.72 -2.85 7.21
C GLY A 212 16.98 -1.67 7.85
N LEU A 213 15.65 -1.62 7.68
CA LEU A 213 14.81 -0.58 8.27
C LEU A 213 14.85 -0.63 9.82
N ARG A 214 14.81 -1.82 10.41
CA ARG A 214 14.97 -2.04 11.87
C ARG A 214 16.34 -1.58 12.38
N ALA A 215 17.40 -1.81 11.58
CA ALA A 215 18.76 -1.37 11.89
C ALA A 215 18.98 0.14 11.73
N GLY A 216 17.98 0.88 11.22
CA GLY A 216 18.06 2.33 10.98
C GLY A 216 18.53 2.72 9.58
N ASP A 217 18.73 1.76 8.68
CA ASP A 217 19.02 2.01 7.26
C ASP A 217 17.72 2.34 6.51
N VAL A 218 17.22 3.55 6.75
CA VAL A 218 15.95 4.01 6.18
C VAL A 218 16.24 4.88 4.96
N PRO A 219 15.90 4.43 3.75
CA PRO A 219 16.08 5.23 2.54
C PRO A 219 15.31 6.55 2.60
N GLU A 220 15.84 7.56 1.92
CA GLU A 220 15.17 8.86 1.82
C GLU A 220 13.73 8.69 1.32
N ARG A 221 12.82 9.52 1.82
CA ARG A 221 11.39 9.53 1.47
C ARG A 221 10.66 8.19 1.72
N THR A 222 11.19 7.38 2.64
CA THR A 222 10.58 6.10 3.04
C THR A 222 9.97 6.23 4.42
N CYS A 223 8.73 5.79 4.59
CA CYS A 223 8.16 5.48 5.90
C CYS A 223 7.87 3.97 5.99
N TRP A 224 7.99 3.45 7.20
CA TRP A 224 7.83 2.03 7.43
C TRP A 224 7.11 1.75 8.75
N PHE A 225 6.49 0.59 8.83
CA PHE A 225 5.71 0.14 9.98
C PHE A 225 5.86 -1.36 10.15
N ASP A 226 6.23 -1.78 11.34
CA ASP A 226 6.42 -3.18 11.68
C ASP A 226 5.55 -3.54 12.89
N PHE A 227 4.46 -4.22 12.62
CA PHE A 227 3.46 -4.66 13.60
C PHE A 227 3.71 -6.13 13.97
N GLY A 228 4.85 -6.41 14.61
CA GLY A 228 5.17 -7.72 15.12
C GLY A 228 5.38 -7.70 16.63
N ILE A 229 5.43 -8.85 17.24
CA ILE A 229 5.90 -8.99 18.64
C ILE A 229 7.41 -8.71 18.68
N PRO A 230 7.97 -8.24 19.82
CA PRO A 230 9.42 -8.15 20.00
C PRO A 230 10.12 -9.48 19.74
N GLU A 231 11.37 -9.44 19.27
CA GLU A 231 12.13 -10.65 18.94
C GLU A 231 12.44 -11.53 20.17
N ASP A 232 12.55 -10.90 21.33
CA ASP A 232 12.77 -11.55 22.62
C ASP A 232 11.49 -12.01 23.34
N ALA A 233 10.32 -11.77 22.72
CA ALA A 233 9.04 -12.16 23.28
C ALA A 233 8.69 -13.60 22.92
N ASP A 234 8.02 -14.30 23.85
CA ASP A 234 7.49 -15.63 23.60
C ASP A 234 6.29 -15.56 22.63
N PRO A 235 6.38 -16.15 21.43
CA PRO A 235 5.28 -16.15 20.47
C PRO A 235 4.08 -17.02 20.91
N GLU A 236 4.23 -17.86 21.93
CA GLU A 236 3.16 -18.67 22.52
C GLU A 236 2.44 -17.94 23.67
N ASP A 237 3.00 -16.82 24.16
CA ASP A 237 2.36 -15.98 25.17
C ASP A 237 1.22 -15.15 24.53
N LEU A 238 -0.01 -15.62 24.72
CA LEU A 238 -1.20 -14.98 24.15
C LEU A 238 -1.40 -13.53 24.64
N ASP A 239 -1.01 -13.19 25.85
CA ASP A 239 -1.11 -11.83 26.39
C ASP A 239 -0.16 -10.88 25.64
N VAL A 240 1.05 -11.35 25.34
CA VAL A 240 2.01 -10.62 24.52
C VAL A 240 1.50 -10.49 23.08
N VAL A 241 1.09 -11.60 22.48
CA VAL A 241 0.55 -11.60 21.09
C VAL A 241 -0.62 -10.64 20.98
N MET A 242 -1.60 -10.69 21.89
CA MET A 242 -2.76 -9.80 21.87
C MET A 242 -2.41 -8.34 22.09
N ARG A 243 -1.40 -8.04 22.91
CA ARG A 243 -0.93 -6.67 23.16
C ARG A 243 -0.32 -6.01 21.91
N TYR A 244 0.40 -6.80 21.11
CA TYR A 244 1.08 -6.32 19.90
C TYR A 244 0.26 -6.54 18.62
N HIS A 245 -0.79 -7.37 18.65
CA HIS A 245 -1.62 -7.61 17.47
C HIS A 245 -2.40 -6.34 17.10
N PRO A 246 -2.19 -5.78 15.91
CA PRO A 246 -2.70 -4.45 15.59
C PRO A 246 -4.24 -4.37 15.51
N ALA A 247 -4.93 -5.50 15.33
CA ALA A 247 -6.39 -5.55 15.27
C ALA A 247 -7.04 -5.95 16.62
N ALA A 248 -6.26 -6.12 17.70
CA ALA A 248 -6.78 -6.55 19.01
C ALA A 248 -7.18 -5.38 19.93
N GLY A 249 -7.04 -4.12 19.50
CA GLY A 249 -7.32 -2.92 20.29
C GLY A 249 -8.48 -2.10 19.81
#